data_29a3aefbce916fb1c17d0b66db56ac14
#
_entry.id   29a3aefbce916fb1c17d0b66db56ac14
#
_cell.length_a   1.000
_cell.length_b   1.000
_cell.length_c   1.000
_cell.angle_alpha   90.00
_cell.angle_beta   90.00
_cell.angle_gamma   90.00
#
_symmetry.space_group_name_H-M   'P 1'
#
loop_
_entity.id
_entity.type
_entity.pdbx_description
1 polymer ?
#
loop_
_entity_poly.entity_id
_entity_poly.type
_entity_poly.pdbx_seq_one_letter_code
_entity_poly.pdbx_strand_id
1 'polypeptide(L)'
;MAHKTGAAFSTGHITHGLANAMYLPYVIKYNAKDPVAAKRYAEIARRTGLEGVSERALINSLCKKIDEFNVILVIPATLKDFGIIEEEFKEKIATIAENAVGDACTGSNPRPIDPATMEKLFTCIYYGTEVDF
;
A
#
# COMPACT_ATOMS: atom_id res chain seq x y z
N MET A 1 3.83 7.98 -0.03
CA MET A 1 4.54 6.70 -0.26
C MET A 1 5.18 6.64 -1.65
N ALA A 2 4.43 6.48 -2.73
CA ALA A 2 4.99 6.30 -4.08
C ALA A 2 5.99 7.39 -4.53
N HIS A 3 5.76 8.66 -4.19
CA HIS A 3 6.68 9.77 -4.50
C HIS A 3 8.07 9.61 -3.84
N LYS A 4 8.15 8.93 -2.70
CA LYS A 4 9.38 8.87 -1.90
C LYS A 4 10.16 7.57 -2.07
N THR A 5 9.62 6.61 -2.81
CA THR A 5 10.30 5.33 -3.08
C THR A 5 10.89 5.22 -4.48
N GLY A 6 10.45 6.06 -5.43
CA GLY A 6 10.84 5.95 -6.84
C GLY A 6 12.35 5.90 -7.07
N ALA A 7 13.10 6.79 -6.46
CA ALA A 7 14.56 6.90 -6.56
C ALA A 7 15.28 6.66 -5.23
N ALA A 8 14.60 6.07 -4.24
CA ALA A 8 15.16 5.88 -2.91
C ALA A 8 16.19 4.74 -2.84
N PHE A 9 16.03 3.75 -3.70
CA PHE A 9 16.87 2.56 -3.72
C PHE A 9 17.84 2.57 -4.89
N SER A 10 19.08 2.19 -4.62
CA SER A 10 20.13 2.05 -5.65
C SER A 10 19.92 0.83 -6.54
N THR A 11 19.27 -0.19 -6.00
CA THR A 11 19.01 -1.47 -6.68
C THR A 11 17.86 -1.44 -7.66
N GLY A 12 17.05 -0.37 -7.68
CA GLY A 12 15.98 -0.25 -8.67
C GLY A 12 15.19 1.05 -8.60
N HIS A 13 14.90 1.62 -9.77
CA HIS A 13 14.00 2.76 -9.89
C HIS A 13 12.56 2.26 -10.01
N ILE A 14 11.76 2.48 -8.96
CA ILE A 14 10.34 2.12 -8.96
C ILE A 14 9.55 3.26 -9.59
N THR A 15 9.00 3.04 -10.77
CA THR A 15 8.16 4.06 -11.41
C THR A 15 6.91 4.34 -10.58
N HIS A 16 6.42 5.59 -10.64
CA HIS A 16 5.30 6.03 -9.81
C HIS A 16 4.05 5.16 -9.96
N GLY A 17 3.68 4.79 -11.20
CA GLY A 17 2.53 3.93 -11.45
C GLY A 17 2.69 2.52 -10.87
N LEU A 18 3.89 1.94 -10.99
CA LEU A 18 4.20 0.63 -10.42
C LEU A 18 4.11 0.66 -8.88
N ALA A 19 4.71 1.69 -8.26
CA ALA A 19 4.63 1.86 -6.81
C ALA A 19 3.17 2.00 -6.32
N ASN A 20 2.35 2.80 -7.01
CA ASN A 20 0.94 2.94 -6.67
C ASN A 20 0.18 1.62 -6.77
N ALA A 21 0.36 0.87 -7.85
CA ALA A 21 -0.31 -0.41 -8.05
C ALA A 21 0.09 -1.44 -6.97
N MET A 22 1.39 -1.56 -6.68
CA MET A 22 1.92 -2.46 -5.65
C MET A 22 1.42 -2.11 -4.24
N TYR A 23 1.37 -0.81 -3.89
CA TYR A 23 1.05 -0.36 -2.52
C TYR A 23 -0.45 -0.30 -2.26
N LEU A 24 -1.28 -0.18 -3.29
CA LEU A 24 -2.70 0.09 -3.16
C LEU A 24 -3.45 -0.90 -2.25
N PRO A 25 -3.29 -2.23 -2.34
CA PRO A 25 -3.97 -3.17 -1.45
C PRO A 25 -3.62 -2.96 0.02
N TYR A 26 -2.35 -2.67 0.32
CA TYR A 26 -1.88 -2.41 1.69
C TYR A 26 -2.45 -1.10 2.25
N VAL A 27 -2.46 -0.05 1.42
CA VAL A 27 -3.02 1.26 1.80
C VAL A 27 -4.53 1.17 2.03
N ILE A 28 -5.26 0.42 1.21
CA ILE A 28 -6.70 0.17 1.42
C ILE A 28 -6.93 -0.52 2.76
N LYS A 29 -6.19 -1.58 3.08
CA LYS A 29 -6.30 -2.30 4.36
C LYS A 29 -5.99 -1.40 5.55
N TYR A 30 -4.94 -0.57 5.45
CA TYR A 30 -4.61 0.41 6.48
C TYR A 30 -5.74 1.42 6.69
N ASN A 31 -6.21 2.05 5.61
CA ASN A 31 -7.25 3.07 5.68
C ASN A 31 -8.63 2.49 6.07
N ALA A 32 -8.88 1.22 5.81
CA ALA A 32 -10.14 0.56 6.18
C ALA A 32 -10.36 0.41 7.70
N LYS A 33 -9.39 0.78 8.54
CA LYS A 33 -9.58 0.94 9.98
C LYS A 33 -10.34 2.24 10.33
N ASP A 34 -10.38 3.22 9.42
CA ASP A 34 -11.27 4.37 9.50
C ASP A 34 -12.66 3.99 8.98
N PRO A 35 -13.74 4.19 9.79
CA PRO A 35 -15.09 3.76 9.40
C PRO A 35 -15.63 4.44 8.13
N VAL A 36 -15.25 5.69 7.90
CA VAL A 36 -15.70 6.44 6.71
C VAL A 36 -15.01 5.90 5.46
N ALA A 37 -13.70 5.66 5.54
CA ALA A 37 -12.95 5.06 4.45
C ALA A 37 -13.43 3.62 4.17
N ALA A 38 -13.65 2.81 5.20
CA ALA A 38 -14.18 1.45 5.06
C ALA A 38 -15.50 1.41 4.28
N LYS A 39 -16.44 2.27 4.67
CA LYS A 39 -17.73 2.40 3.97
C LYS A 39 -17.56 2.77 2.49
N ARG A 40 -16.64 3.70 2.18
CA ARG A 40 -16.35 4.11 0.81
C ARG A 40 -15.73 2.99 -0.02
N TYR A 41 -14.77 2.24 0.54
CA TYR A 41 -14.19 1.09 -0.15
C TYR A 41 -15.21 -0.03 -0.41
N ALA A 42 -16.09 -0.31 0.56
CA ALA A 42 -17.17 -1.27 0.38
C ALA A 42 -18.17 -0.81 -0.70
N GLU A 43 -18.48 0.49 -0.77
CA GLU A 43 -19.31 1.05 -1.84
C GLU A 43 -18.65 0.90 -3.22
N ILE A 44 -17.36 1.17 -3.33
CA ILE A 44 -16.59 0.96 -4.58
C ILE A 44 -16.68 -0.52 -4.99
N ALA A 45 -16.45 -1.44 -4.06
CA ALA A 45 -16.54 -2.87 -4.33
C ALA A 45 -17.93 -3.26 -4.90
N ARG A 46 -19.02 -2.79 -4.29
CA ARG A 46 -20.39 -3.06 -4.80
C ARG A 46 -20.59 -2.48 -6.19
N ARG A 47 -20.18 -1.23 -6.43
CA ARG A 47 -20.33 -0.55 -7.73
C ARG A 47 -19.54 -1.22 -8.85
N THR A 48 -18.46 -1.90 -8.52
CA THR A 48 -17.64 -2.67 -9.46
C THR A 48 -18.09 -4.14 -9.59
N GLY A 49 -19.24 -4.50 -9.00
CA GLY A 49 -19.82 -5.84 -9.13
C GLY A 49 -19.16 -6.90 -8.24
N LEU A 50 -18.41 -6.48 -7.23
CA LEU A 50 -17.81 -7.42 -6.27
C LEU A 50 -18.79 -7.78 -5.17
N GLU A 51 -18.73 -9.02 -4.70
CA GLU A 51 -19.62 -9.57 -3.69
C GLU A 51 -18.94 -9.69 -2.32
N GLY A 52 -19.75 -9.61 -1.26
CA GLY A 52 -19.32 -9.80 0.12
C GLY A 52 -20.49 -9.61 1.09
N VAL A 53 -20.55 -10.45 2.12
CA VAL A 53 -21.64 -10.46 3.13
C VAL A 53 -21.48 -9.36 4.20
N SER A 54 -20.33 -8.67 4.20
CA SER A 54 -20.04 -7.58 5.14
C SER A 54 -19.14 -6.54 4.47
N GLU A 55 -18.99 -5.36 5.09
CA GLU A 55 -18.04 -4.33 4.64
C GLU A 55 -16.62 -4.91 4.51
N ARG A 56 -16.18 -5.63 5.53
CA ARG A 56 -14.86 -6.28 5.53
C ARG A 56 -14.69 -7.27 4.37
N ALA A 57 -15.72 -8.09 4.11
CA ALA A 57 -15.69 -9.03 3.00
C ALA A 57 -15.60 -8.31 1.64
N LEU A 58 -16.35 -7.23 1.47
CA LEU A 58 -16.30 -6.38 0.26
C LEU A 58 -14.91 -5.73 0.06
N ILE A 59 -14.31 -5.20 1.13
CA ILE A 59 -12.96 -4.62 1.07
C ILE A 59 -11.92 -5.69 0.71
N ASN A 60 -12.03 -6.89 1.28
CA ASN A 60 -11.16 -8.00 0.94
C ASN A 60 -11.33 -8.42 -0.54
N SER A 61 -12.57 -8.45 -1.04
CA SER A 61 -12.85 -8.71 -2.46
C SER A 61 -12.24 -7.63 -3.37
N LEU A 62 -12.29 -6.36 -2.95
CA LEU A 62 -11.66 -5.25 -3.67
C LEU A 62 -10.14 -5.41 -3.73
N CYS A 63 -9.48 -5.66 -2.60
CA CYS A 63 -8.04 -5.89 -2.56
C CYS A 63 -7.64 -7.10 -3.43
N LYS A 64 -8.37 -8.22 -3.30
CA LYS A 64 -8.15 -9.41 -4.13
C LYS A 64 -8.26 -9.11 -5.63
N LYS A 65 -9.26 -8.30 -6.03
CA LYS A 65 -9.42 -7.91 -7.43
C LYS A 65 -8.25 -7.06 -7.93
N ILE A 66 -7.71 -6.17 -7.10
CA ILE A 66 -6.51 -5.39 -7.42
C ILE A 66 -5.30 -6.32 -7.56
N ASP A 67 -5.14 -7.28 -6.63
CA ASP A 67 -4.04 -8.26 -6.71
C ASP A 67 -4.14 -9.12 -7.98
N GLU A 68 -5.35 -9.54 -8.39
CA GLU A 68 -5.58 -10.25 -9.66
C GLU A 68 -5.11 -9.41 -10.87
N PHE A 69 -5.42 -8.10 -10.90
CA PHE A 69 -4.94 -7.21 -11.94
C PHE A 69 -3.41 -7.06 -11.90
N ASN A 70 -2.83 -6.93 -10.72
CA ASN A 70 -1.39 -6.86 -10.55
C ASN A 70 -0.69 -8.10 -11.11
N VAL A 71 -1.25 -9.30 -10.87
CA VAL A 71 -0.73 -10.55 -11.46
C VAL A 71 -0.82 -10.54 -12.99
N ILE A 72 -1.95 -10.14 -13.57
CA ILE A 72 -2.15 -10.07 -15.03
C ILE A 72 -1.16 -9.08 -15.66
N LEU A 73 -0.89 -7.96 -15.00
CA LEU A 73 0.01 -6.89 -15.46
C LEU A 73 1.48 -7.15 -15.10
N VAL A 74 1.78 -8.29 -14.51
CA VAL A 74 3.14 -8.67 -14.06
C VAL A 74 3.74 -7.63 -13.11
N ILE A 75 2.91 -7.04 -12.25
CA ILE A 75 3.34 -6.14 -11.19
C ILE A 75 3.82 -6.96 -10.00
N PRO A 76 5.04 -6.75 -9.48
CA PRO A 76 5.53 -7.44 -8.30
C PRO A 76 4.61 -7.23 -7.09
N ALA A 77 4.37 -8.29 -6.31
CA ALA A 77 3.51 -8.21 -5.14
C ALA A 77 4.15 -7.43 -3.98
N THR A 78 5.48 -7.41 -3.92
CA THR A 78 6.25 -6.83 -2.83
C THR A 78 7.47 -6.06 -3.33
N LEU A 79 8.04 -5.21 -2.49
CA LEU A 79 9.33 -4.56 -2.77
C LEU A 79 10.47 -5.59 -2.88
N LYS A 80 10.38 -6.70 -2.13
CA LYS A 80 11.32 -7.81 -2.22
C LYS A 80 11.24 -8.51 -3.58
N ASP A 81 10.03 -8.77 -4.08
CA ASP A 81 9.83 -9.38 -5.40
C ASP A 81 10.26 -8.44 -6.54
N PHE A 82 10.17 -7.13 -6.31
CA PHE A 82 10.71 -6.13 -7.24
C PHE A 82 12.25 -6.17 -7.32
N GLY A 83 12.91 -6.72 -6.29
CA GLY A 83 14.38 -6.86 -6.24
C GLY A 83 15.10 -5.87 -5.33
N ILE A 84 14.38 -5.16 -4.46
CA ILE A 84 15.02 -4.32 -3.43
C ILE A 84 15.72 -5.22 -2.42
N ILE A 85 17.01 -4.99 -2.21
CA ILE A 85 17.83 -5.77 -1.26
C ILE A 85 17.43 -5.42 0.18
N GLU A 86 17.34 -6.42 1.04
CA GLU A 86 16.85 -6.29 2.41
C GLU A 86 17.70 -5.34 3.27
N GLU A 87 19.00 -5.42 3.12
CA GLU A 87 19.95 -4.55 3.84
C GLU A 87 19.70 -3.07 3.47
N GLU A 88 19.56 -2.78 2.17
CA GLU A 88 19.27 -1.43 1.69
C GLU A 88 17.89 -0.95 2.15
N PHE A 89 16.89 -1.84 2.13
CA PHE A 89 15.56 -1.52 2.65
C PHE A 89 15.63 -1.12 4.14
N LYS A 90 16.27 -1.93 4.98
CA LYS A 90 16.39 -1.68 6.42
C LYS A 90 17.16 -0.40 6.74
N GLU A 91 18.19 -0.08 5.96
CA GLU A 91 18.98 1.14 6.13
C GLU A 91 18.18 2.41 5.83
N LYS A 92 17.32 2.37 4.80
CA LYS A 92 16.66 3.55 4.25
C LYS A 92 15.23 3.76 4.74
N ILE A 93 14.58 2.72 5.31
CA ILE A 93 13.14 2.75 5.54
C ILE A 93 12.70 3.86 6.49
N ALA A 94 13.44 4.14 7.56
CA ALA A 94 13.10 5.20 8.50
C ALA A 94 13.05 6.57 7.80
N THR A 95 14.07 6.89 7.00
CA THR A 95 14.13 8.16 6.24
C THR A 95 13.03 8.22 5.18
N ILE A 96 12.74 7.12 4.49
CA ILE A 96 11.66 7.04 3.49
C ILE A 96 10.30 7.26 4.18
N ALA A 97 10.08 6.68 5.35
CA ALA A 97 8.84 6.84 6.11
C ALA A 97 8.63 8.29 6.57
N GLU A 98 9.65 8.93 7.13
CA GLU A 98 9.61 10.35 7.50
C GLU A 98 9.28 11.24 6.30
N ASN A 99 9.98 11.05 5.19
CA ASN A 99 9.73 11.78 3.96
C ASN A 99 8.34 11.53 3.38
N ALA A 100 7.81 10.31 3.51
CA ALA A 100 6.48 9.96 3.04
C ALA A 100 5.39 10.62 3.89
N VAL A 101 5.58 10.71 5.20
CA VAL A 101 4.65 11.45 6.10
C VAL A 101 4.70 12.95 5.82
N GLY A 102 5.89 13.51 5.59
CA GLY A 102 6.07 14.92 5.23
C GLY A 102 5.61 15.30 3.81
N ASP A 103 5.18 14.34 3.00
CA ASP A 103 4.68 14.61 1.65
C ASP A 103 3.31 15.31 1.71
N ALA A 104 3.14 16.36 0.90
CA ALA A 104 1.91 17.15 0.86
C ALA A 104 0.64 16.31 0.61
N CYS A 105 0.75 15.21 -0.15
CA CYS A 105 -0.36 14.32 -0.43
C CYS A 105 -0.76 13.46 0.78
N THR A 106 0.12 13.25 1.76
CA THR A 106 -0.16 12.40 2.92
C THR A 106 -1.14 13.07 3.89
N GLY A 107 -1.12 14.40 3.97
CA GLY A 107 -2.06 15.16 4.80
C GLY A 107 -3.54 15.01 4.41
N SER A 108 -3.83 14.55 3.20
CA SER A 108 -5.20 14.27 2.72
C SER A 108 -5.63 12.80 2.90
N ASN A 109 -4.77 11.94 3.47
CA ASN A 109 -5.13 10.56 3.72
C ASN A 109 -6.26 10.46 4.77
N PRO A 110 -7.31 9.63 4.55
CA PRO A 110 -8.45 9.56 5.47
C PRO A 110 -8.07 9.12 6.90
N ARG A 111 -7.06 8.27 7.03
CA ARG A 111 -6.53 7.84 8.32
C ARG A 111 -5.16 8.50 8.56
N PRO A 112 -4.98 9.28 9.65
CA PRO A 112 -3.68 9.85 9.99
C PRO A 112 -2.60 8.78 10.14
N ILE A 113 -1.37 9.11 9.77
CA ILE A 113 -0.24 8.20 9.87
C ILE A 113 1.00 8.96 10.34
N ASP A 114 1.70 8.39 11.32
CA ASP A 114 2.98 8.87 11.79
C ASP A 114 4.16 8.10 11.15
N PRO A 115 5.41 8.56 11.30
CA PRO A 115 6.56 7.90 10.70
C PRO A 115 6.73 6.44 11.14
N ALA A 116 6.52 6.12 12.40
CA ALA A 116 6.66 4.75 12.90
C ALA A 116 5.62 3.80 12.31
N THR A 117 4.39 4.26 12.16
CA THR A 117 3.32 3.50 11.50
C THR A 117 3.55 3.39 10.00
N MET A 118 4.07 4.43 9.36
CA MET A 118 4.46 4.41 7.94
C MET A 118 5.58 3.39 7.68
N GLU A 119 6.56 3.31 8.58
CA GLU A 119 7.63 2.31 8.52
C GLU A 119 7.08 0.87 8.63
N LYS A 120 6.14 0.63 9.56
CA LYS A 120 5.43 -0.67 9.65
C LYS A 120 4.69 -1.00 8.36
N LEU A 121 4.00 -0.03 7.77
CA LEU A 121 3.26 -0.23 6.52
C LEU A 121 4.20 -0.58 5.36
N PHE A 122 5.33 0.10 5.23
CA PHE A 122 6.36 -0.25 4.26
C PHE A 122 6.98 -1.64 4.52
N THR A 123 7.13 -2.01 5.78
CA THR A 123 7.61 -3.35 6.17
C THR A 123 6.65 -4.43 5.72
N CYS A 124 5.33 -4.20 5.88
CA CYS A 124 4.32 -5.11 5.32
C CYS A 124 4.43 -5.23 3.79
N ILE A 125 4.63 -4.11 3.09
CA ILE A 125 4.80 -4.09 1.63
C ILE A 125 6.09 -4.81 1.20
N TYR A 126 7.17 -4.69 1.99
CA TYR A 126 8.43 -5.36 1.67
C TYR A 126 8.33 -6.88 1.80
N TYR A 127 7.73 -7.37 2.87
CA TYR A 127 7.64 -8.82 3.16
C TYR A 127 6.34 -9.48 2.69
N GLY A 128 5.36 -8.74 2.21
CA GLY A 128 4.06 -9.28 1.83
C GLY A 128 3.20 -9.71 3.02
N THR A 129 3.38 -9.09 4.17
CA THR A 129 2.65 -9.43 5.40
C THR A 129 1.34 -8.65 5.53
N GLU A 130 0.41 -9.18 6.34
CA GLU A 130 -0.90 -8.56 6.58
C GLU A 130 -0.77 -7.20 7.28
N VAL A 131 -1.65 -6.26 6.92
CA VAL A 131 -1.81 -4.97 7.59
C VAL A 131 -2.96 -5.09 8.58
N ASP A 132 -2.67 -5.25 9.87
CA ASP A 132 -3.64 -5.51 10.94
C ASP A 132 -3.69 -4.43 12.04
N PHE A 133 -2.92 -3.34 11.88
CA PHE A 133 -2.80 -2.21 12.83
C PHE A 133 -3.50 -0.95 12.38
#